data_efdf5addcd113a6663f191120ca3e2fb
#
_entry.id   efdf5addcd113a6663f191120ca3e2fb
#
_cell.length_a   1.000
_cell.length_b   1.000
_cell.length_c   1.000
_cell.angle_alpha   90.00
_cell.angle_beta   90.00
_cell.angle_gamma   90.00
#
_symmetry.space_group_name_H-M   'P 1'
#
loop_
_entity.id
_entity.type
_entity.pdbx_description
1 polymer ?
#
loop_
_entity_poly.entity_id
_entity_poly.type
_entity_poly.pdbx_seq_one_letter_code
_entity_poly.pdbx_strand_id
1 'polypeptide(L)'
;LPKSIAKQILTVFERHGAFADIATEYGKTSITDKNTLLSYYKNEVFPAVEQEGKVYFRTWHDFAMMVSKVRFFEGKESLLGCETPIYKISTTFFDQDKINALKDDIHRIDQLHAVSTSKNDLEITHVNAQKGTALLRYAQTRKITPSQILAVGDSGNDLSMLSLDLGVTAA
;
A
#
# COMPACT_ATOMS: atom_id res chain seq x y z
N LEU A 1 2.76 9.41 5.87
CA LEU A 1 3.64 10.00 4.85
C LEU A 1 3.50 11.53 4.85
N PRO A 2 4.61 12.31 4.93
CA PRO A 2 4.61 13.75 4.69
C PRO A 2 4.08 14.06 3.29
N LYS A 3 3.34 15.16 3.13
CA LYS A 3 2.75 15.56 1.85
C LYS A 3 3.78 15.76 0.73
N SER A 4 4.96 16.29 1.09
CA SER A 4 6.08 16.47 0.15
C SER A 4 6.61 15.15 -0.41
N ILE A 5 6.69 14.12 0.43
CA ILE A 5 7.09 12.77 0.03
C ILE A 5 5.96 12.09 -0.77
N ALA A 6 4.71 12.20 -0.30
CA ALA A 6 3.56 11.68 -1.04
C ALA A 6 3.47 12.28 -2.46
N LYS A 7 3.77 13.58 -2.63
CA LYS A 7 3.81 14.22 -3.94
C LYS A 7 4.86 13.60 -4.86
N GLN A 8 6.05 13.29 -4.35
CA GLN A 8 7.10 12.62 -5.13
C GLN A 8 6.64 11.22 -5.58
N ILE A 9 6.09 10.42 -4.66
CA ILE A 9 5.57 9.08 -4.97
C ILE A 9 4.49 9.16 -6.06
N LEU A 10 3.49 10.01 -5.88
CA LEU A 10 2.38 10.15 -6.84
C LEU A 10 2.86 10.66 -8.20
N THR A 11 3.90 11.50 -8.24
CA THR A 11 4.51 11.95 -9.50
C THR A 11 5.24 10.80 -10.21
N VAL A 12 5.91 9.92 -9.47
CA VAL A 12 6.51 8.71 -10.05
C VAL A 12 5.41 7.78 -10.58
N PHE A 13 4.32 7.57 -9.82
CA PHE A 13 3.19 6.75 -10.26
C PHE A 13 2.58 7.26 -11.57
N GLU A 14 2.34 8.56 -11.68
CA GLU A 14 1.83 9.17 -12.92
C GLU A 14 2.76 8.95 -14.12
N ARG A 15 4.08 9.08 -13.92
CA ARG A 15 5.07 8.84 -14.97
C ARG A 15 5.02 7.42 -15.52
N HIS A 16 4.78 6.45 -14.65
CA HIS A 16 4.68 5.02 -15.02
C HIS A 16 3.27 4.59 -15.39
N GLY A 17 2.27 5.47 -15.32
CA GLY A 17 0.86 5.13 -15.55
C GLY A 17 0.28 4.18 -14.51
N ALA A 18 0.84 4.18 -13.29
CA ALA A 18 0.39 3.34 -12.19
C ALA A 18 -0.77 3.99 -11.43
N PHE A 19 -1.79 3.20 -11.10
CA PHE A 19 -2.89 3.66 -10.26
C PHE A 19 -2.49 3.61 -8.78
N ALA A 20 -2.79 4.68 -8.05
CA ALA A 20 -2.50 4.77 -6.62
C ALA A 20 -3.70 4.35 -5.78
N ASP A 21 -3.50 3.32 -4.96
CA ASP A 21 -4.38 2.94 -3.84
C ASP A 21 -3.83 3.65 -2.59
N ILE A 22 -4.58 4.59 -2.04
CA ILE A 22 -4.09 5.46 -0.96
C ILE A 22 -4.89 5.18 0.31
N ALA A 23 -4.20 4.85 1.39
CA ALA A 23 -4.81 4.71 2.71
C ALA A 23 -4.76 6.03 3.48
N THR A 24 -5.92 6.51 3.89
CA THR A 24 -6.11 7.73 4.67
C THR A 24 -6.99 7.46 5.89
N GLU A 25 -7.29 8.48 6.68
CA GLU A 25 -8.27 8.38 7.78
C GLU A 25 -9.68 8.00 7.30
N TYR A 26 -10.01 8.24 6.04
CA TYR A 26 -11.28 7.84 5.44
C TYR A 26 -11.26 6.40 4.87
N GLY A 27 -10.20 5.64 5.11
CA GLY A 27 -10.00 4.33 4.51
C GLY A 27 -9.36 4.42 3.13
N LYS A 28 -9.83 3.60 2.19
CA LYS A 28 -9.34 3.63 0.79
C LYS A 28 -9.70 4.93 0.10
N THR A 29 -8.71 5.51 -0.55
CA THR A 29 -8.80 6.79 -1.26
C THR A 29 -8.15 6.65 -2.63
N SER A 30 -8.71 7.28 -3.65
CA SER A 30 -8.14 7.35 -4.99
C SER A 30 -8.08 8.79 -5.49
N ILE A 31 -7.06 9.09 -6.30
CA ILE A 31 -6.92 10.33 -7.07
C ILE A 31 -7.32 10.15 -8.54
N THR A 32 -7.69 8.93 -8.92
CA THR A 32 -8.22 8.56 -10.24
C THR A 32 -9.73 8.53 -10.16
N ASP A 33 -10.43 9.05 -11.15
CA ASP A 33 -11.89 9.02 -11.17
C ASP A 33 -12.43 7.58 -11.16
N LYS A 34 -13.67 7.46 -10.63
CA LYS A 34 -14.30 6.16 -10.42
C LYS A 34 -14.44 5.32 -11.68
N ASN A 35 -14.80 5.94 -12.81
CA ASN A 35 -15.06 5.20 -14.05
C ASN A 35 -13.76 4.67 -14.64
N THR A 36 -12.72 5.48 -14.64
CA THR A 36 -11.37 5.07 -15.07
C THR A 36 -10.85 3.94 -14.19
N LEU A 37 -11.00 4.03 -12.87
CA LEU A 37 -10.59 2.98 -11.95
C LEU A 37 -11.36 1.67 -12.20
N LEU A 38 -12.68 1.72 -12.35
CA LEU A 38 -13.51 0.56 -12.67
C LEU A 38 -13.14 -0.07 -14.01
N SER A 39 -12.88 0.75 -15.02
CA SER A 39 -12.46 0.29 -16.36
C SER A 39 -11.12 -0.43 -16.31
N TYR A 40 -10.13 0.13 -15.59
CA TYR A 40 -8.83 -0.49 -15.39
C TYR A 40 -8.94 -1.86 -14.75
N TYR A 41 -9.65 -1.96 -13.64
CA TYR A 41 -9.81 -3.24 -12.97
C TYR A 41 -10.52 -4.28 -13.84
N LYS A 42 -11.58 -3.88 -14.56
CA LYS A 42 -12.34 -4.79 -15.43
C LYS A 42 -11.52 -5.31 -16.61
N ASN A 43 -10.72 -4.44 -17.22
CA ASN A 43 -10.05 -4.75 -18.49
C ASN A 43 -8.63 -5.27 -18.32
N GLU A 44 -7.96 -4.90 -17.21
CA GLU A 44 -6.54 -5.23 -16.99
C GLU A 44 -6.35 -6.17 -15.80
N VAL A 45 -6.90 -5.78 -14.61
CA VAL A 45 -6.60 -6.48 -13.37
C VAL A 45 -7.30 -7.84 -13.31
N PHE A 46 -8.61 -7.88 -13.54
CA PHE A 46 -9.38 -9.14 -13.45
C PHE A 46 -8.90 -10.21 -14.42
N PRO A 47 -8.68 -9.91 -15.73
CA PRO A 47 -8.16 -10.90 -16.67
C PRO A 47 -6.75 -11.40 -16.28
N ALA A 48 -5.87 -10.53 -15.80
CA ALA A 48 -4.52 -10.91 -15.40
C ALA A 48 -4.52 -11.82 -14.17
N VAL A 49 -5.38 -11.51 -13.19
CA VAL A 49 -5.54 -12.32 -11.96
C VAL A 49 -6.12 -13.70 -12.28
N GLU A 50 -7.10 -13.77 -13.17
CA GLU A 50 -7.71 -15.02 -13.61
C GLU A 50 -6.68 -15.92 -14.33
N GLN A 51 -5.83 -15.34 -15.17
CA GLN A 51 -4.73 -16.05 -15.83
C GLN A 51 -3.70 -16.63 -14.82
N GLU A 52 -3.49 -15.95 -13.67
CA GLU A 52 -2.64 -16.46 -12.61
C GLU A 52 -3.34 -17.50 -11.70
N GLY A 53 -4.59 -17.85 -11.97
CA GLY A 53 -5.38 -18.77 -11.15
C GLY A 53 -5.70 -18.24 -9.74
N LYS A 54 -5.63 -16.92 -9.56
CA LYS A 54 -5.90 -16.25 -8.29
C LYS A 54 -7.30 -15.63 -8.29
N VAL A 55 -7.84 -15.41 -7.11
CA VAL A 55 -9.13 -14.74 -6.92
C VAL A 55 -8.93 -13.56 -5.97
N TYR A 56 -8.93 -12.35 -6.51
CA TYR A 56 -8.89 -11.12 -5.69
C TYR A 56 -10.26 -10.78 -5.10
N PHE A 57 -11.31 -10.95 -5.92
CA PHE A 57 -12.70 -10.78 -5.52
C PHE A 57 -13.49 -11.95 -6.10
N ARG A 58 -14.44 -12.47 -5.36
CA ARG A 58 -15.28 -13.59 -5.81
C ARG A 58 -16.15 -13.21 -7.01
N THR A 59 -16.57 -11.94 -7.07
CA THR A 59 -17.41 -11.44 -8.15
C THR A 59 -17.08 -9.98 -8.48
N TRP A 60 -17.45 -9.55 -9.70
CA TRP A 60 -17.42 -8.13 -10.07
C TRP A 60 -18.26 -7.27 -9.11
N HIS A 61 -19.36 -7.82 -8.58
CA HIS A 61 -20.22 -7.14 -7.61
C HIS A 61 -19.45 -6.81 -6.32
N ASP A 62 -18.70 -7.77 -5.77
CA ASP A 62 -17.91 -7.56 -4.55
C ASP A 62 -16.87 -6.45 -4.74
N PHE A 63 -16.23 -6.42 -5.92
CA PHE A 63 -15.30 -5.36 -6.28
C PHE A 63 -15.99 -3.99 -6.38
N ALA A 64 -17.12 -3.91 -7.09
CA ALA A 64 -17.87 -2.68 -7.25
C ALA A 64 -18.39 -2.15 -5.89
N MET A 65 -18.77 -3.04 -4.98
CA MET A 65 -19.12 -2.71 -3.59
C MET A 65 -17.93 -2.16 -2.82
N MET A 66 -16.73 -2.69 -3.00
CA MET A 66 -15.52 -2.15 -2.40
C MET A 66 -15.23 -0.75 -2.96
N VAL A 67 -15.30 -0.57 -4.28
CA VAL A 67 -15.07 0.72 -4.94
C VAL A 67 -16.10 1.77 -4.50
N SER A 68 -17.33 1.37 -4.17
CA SER A 68 -18.35 2.30 -3.66
C SER A 68 -17.97 2.96 -2.33
N LYS A 69 -17.05 2.36 -1.57
CA LYS A 69 -16.52 2.87 -0.29
C LYS A 69 -15.24 3.68 -0.45
N VAL A 70 -14.69 3.78 -1.66
CA VAL A 70 -13.49 4.57 -1.94
C VAL A 70 -13.85 6.05 -1.97
N ARG A 71 -13.07 6.88 -1.27
CA ARG A 71 -13.14 8.32 -1.39
C ARG A 71 -12.32 8.78 -2.59
N PHE A 72 -12.95 9.54 -3.48
CA PHE A 72 -12.30 10.06 -4.68
C PHE A 72 -11.91 11.54 -4.52
N PHE A 73 -10.72 11.87 -4.97
CA PHE A 73 -10.22 13.23 -5.09
C PHE A 73 -9.95 13.56 -6.57
N GLU A 74 -10.15 14.81 -6.95
CA GLU A 74 -9.85 15.29 -8.31
C GLU A 74 -8.33 15.48 -8.48
N GLY A 75 -7.61 14.39 -8.71
CA GLY A 75 -6.16 14.38 -8.88
C GLY A 75 -5.37 14.54 -7.58
N LYS A 76 -4.04 14.46 -7.71
CA LYS A 76 -3.14 14.50 -6.56
C LYS A 76 -3.12 15.84 -5.84
N GLU A 77 -3.26 16.95 -6.54
CA GLU A 77 -3.19 18.28 -5.92
C GLU A 77 -4.38 18.53 -4.96
N SER A 78 -5.57 18.01 -5.30
CA SER A 78 -6.73 18.06 -4.40
C SER A 78 -6.49 17.27 -3.11
N LEU A 79 -5.93 16.06 -3.19
CA LEU A 79 -5.57 15.26 -2.01
C LEU A 79 -4.45 15.90 -1.19
N LEU A 80 -3.41 16.42 -1.86
CA LEU A 80 -2.26 17.03 -1.19
C LEU A 80 -2.60 18.36 -0.52
N GLY A 81 -3.58 19.10 -1.07
CA GLY A 81 -4.03 20.38 -0.53
C GLY A 81 -4.92 20.28 0.71
N CYS A 82 -5.48 19.11 1.02
CA CYS A 82 -6.27 18.92 2.23
C CYS A 82 -5.41 18.46 3.42
N GLU A 83 -5.92 18.59 4.65
CA GLU A 83 -5.21 18.20 5.88
C GLU A 83 -5.21 16.68 6.13
N THR A 84 -5.93 15.90 5.31
CA THR A 84 -6.06 14.45 5.44
C THR A 84 -4.68 13.76 5.48
N PRO A 85 -4.38 13.00 6.54
CA PRO A 85 -3.12 12.27 6.63
C PRO A 85 -3.10 11.10 5.63
N ILE A 86 -1.95 10.89 5.00
CA ILE A 86 -1.70 9.75 4.12
C ILE A 86 -0.87 8.73 4.89
N TYR A 87 -1.42 7.54 5.10
CA TYR A 87 -0.76 6.47 5.85
C TYR A 87 0.10 5.57 4.96
N LYS A 88 -0.44 5.19 3.79
CA LYS A 88 0.19 4.28 2.84
C LYS A 88 -0.22 4.64 1.41
N ILE A 89 0.67 4.44 0.47
CA ILE A 89 0.39 4.45 -0.97
C ILE A 89 0.80 3.09 -1.52
N SER A 90 -0.05 2.45 -2.30
CA SER A 90 0.23 1.16 -2.92
C SER A 90 -0.28 1.11 -4.34
N THR A 91 0.22 0.17 -5.11
CA THR A 91 -0.26 -0.13 -6.47
C THR A 91 -0.18 -1.61 -6.74
N THR A 92 -1.01 -2.07 -7.67
CA THR A 92 -0.90 -3.38 -8.29
C THR A 92 -0.75 -3.16 -9.80
N PHE A 93 0.29 -3.77 -10.40
CA PHE A 93 0.63 -3.54 -11.78
C PHE A 93 1.15 -4.84 -12.42
N PHE A 94 0.49 -5.32 -13.47
CA PHE A 94 0.76 -6.65 -14.04
C PHE A 94 1.86 -6.67 -15.11
N ASP A 95 2.22 -5.51 -15.67
CA ASP A 95 3.39 -5.36 -16.55
C ASP A 95 4.66 -5.40 -15.68
N GLN A 96 5.44 -6.48 -15.79
CA GLN A 96 6.62 -6.70 -14.95
C GLN A 96 7.73 -5.69 -15.20
N ASP A 97 7.92 -5.24 -16.43
CA ASP A 97 8.96 -4.26 -16.75
C ASP A 97 8.60 -2.90 -16.16
N LYS A 98 7.33 -2.51 -16.27
CA LYS A 98 6.86 -1.26 -15.71
C LYS A 98 6.86 -1.25 -14.18
N ILE A 99 6.44 -2.34 -13.51
CA ILE A 99 6.50 -2.36 -12.05
C ILE A 99 7.92 -2.37 -11.51
N ASN A 100 8.86 -3.03 -12.20
CA ASN A 100 10.26 -3.00 -11.82
C ASN A 100 10.86 -1.60 -12.00
N ALA A 101 10.60 -0.92 -13.11
CA ALA A 101 11.03 0.45 -13.33
C ALA A 101 10.42 1.43 -12.29
N LEU A 102 9.16 1.23 -11.93
CA LEU A 102 8.49 2.00 -10.87
C LEU A 102 9.18 1.77 -9.52
N LYS A 103 9.50 0.52 -9.16
CA LYS A 103 10.20 0.17 -7.92
C LYS A 103 11.57 0.86 -7.85
N ASP A 104 12.33 0.83 -8.93
CA ASP A 104 13.64 1.47 -9.02
C ASP A 104 13.56 2.98 -8.78
N ASP A 105 12.57 3.65 -9.36
CA ASP A 105 12.37 5.09 -9.15
C ASP A 105 11.89 5.41 -7.72
N ILE A 106 11.03 4.57 -7.14
CA ILE A 106 10.58 4.73 -5.74
C ILE A 106 11.73 4.54 -4.75
N HIS A 107 12.63 3.58 -4.99
CA HIS A 107 13.79 3.35 -4.12
C HIS A 107 14.78 4.52 -4.08
N ARG A 108 14.71 5.46 -5.02
CA ARG A 108 15.52 6.70 -5.02
C ARG A 108 14.95 7.81 -4.15
N ILE A 109 13.74 7.62 -3.61
CA ILE A 109 13.12 8.61 -2.72
C ILE A 109 13.50 8.26 -1.27
N ASP A 110 14.11 9.21 -0.57
CA ASP A 110 14.51 9.03 0.82
C ASP A 110 13.33 8.87 1.78
N GLN A 111 13.60 8.26 2.93
CA GLN A 111 12.67 8.09 4.05
C GLN A 111 11.47 7.17 3.74
N LEU A 112 11.55 6.35 2.69
CA LEU A 112 10.54 5.38 2.36
C LEU A 112 10.90 3.97 2.83
N HIS A 113 9.88 3.23 3.20
CA HIS A 113 9.88 1.79 3.31
C HIS A 113 8.94 1.24 2.24
N ALA A 114 9.53 0.69 1.19
CA ALA A 114 8.83 0.13 0.05
C ALA A 114 9.02 -1.38 0.02
N VAL A 115 7.92 -2.13 0.07
CA VAL A 115 7.92 -3.61 0.08
C VAL A 115 6.91 -4.15 -0.89
N SER A 116 7.15 -5.36 -1.40
CA SER A 116 6.20 -6.12 -2.20
C SER A 116 5.73 -7.34 -1.43
N THR A 117 4.44 -7.63 -1.49
CA THR A 117 3.85 -8.87 -0.98
C THR A 117 3.67 -9.90 -2.10
N SER A 118 3.76 -9.43 -3.35
CA SER A 118 3.77 -10.24 -4.57
C SER A 118 4.67 -9.62 -5.65
N LYS A 119 4.85 -10.32 -6.77
CA LYS A 119 5.60 -9.75 -7.91
C LYS A 119 4.93 -8.52 -8.54
N ASN A 120 3.60 -8.40 -8.38
CA ASN A 120 2.76 -7.42 -9.07
C ASN A 120 2.39 -6.21 -8.22
N ASP A 121 2.86 -6.13 -6.98
CA ASP A 121 2.48 -5.04 -6.08
C ASP A 121 3.67 -4.26 -5.52
N LEU A 122 3.36 -3.11 -4.99
CA LEU A 122 4.26 -2.30 -4.19
C LEU A 122 3.47 -1.57 -3.12
N GLU A 123 3.85 -1.74 -1.86
CA GLU A 123 3.36 -0.99 -0.71
C GLU A 123 4.42 -0.01 -0.22
N ILE A 124 4.05 1.25 -0.05
CA ILE A 124 4.96 2.33 0.32
C ILE A 124 4.45 3.02 1.58
N THR A 125 5.29 3.03 2.61
CA THR A 125 5.06 3.74 3.87
C THR A 125 6.27 4.61 4.21
N HIS A 126 6.17 5.42 5.24
CA HIS A 126 7.35 6.09 5.80
C HIS A 126 8.25 5.09 6.53
N VAL A 127 9.57 5.26 6.47
CA VAL A 127 10.54 4.36 7.12
C VAL A 127 10.27 4.14 8.61
N ASN A 128 9.69 5.12 9.31
CA ASN A 128 9.31 5.02 10.72
C ASN A 128 7.90 4.42 10.96
N ALA A 129 7.18 4.04 9.91
CA ALA A 129 5.82 3.50 9.99
C ALA A 129 5.77 1.99 9.70
N GLN A 130 6.82 1.27 10.07
CA GLN A 130 6.90 -0.17 9.94
C GLN A 130 6.13 -0.87 11.07
N LYS A 131 5.63 -2.10 10.79
CA LYS A 131 4.86 -2.91 11.75
C LYS A 131 5.62 -3.13 13.07
N GLY A 132 6.92 -3.43 13.01
CA GLY A 132 7.76 -3.63 14.20
C GLY A 132 7.85 -2.37 15.06
N THR A 133 8.10 -1.21 14.45
CA THR A 133 8.14 0.08 15.15
C THR A 133 6.78 0.39 15.81
N ALA A 134 5.69 0.15 15.10
CA ALA A 134 4.34 0.38 15.63
C ALA A 134 4.03 -0.55 16.81
N LEU A 135 4.41 -1.84 16.68
CA LEU A 135 4.24 -2.85 17.74
C LEU A 135 4.95 -2.44 19.02
N LEU A 136 6.22 -2.07 18.93
CA LEU A 136 7.01 -1.67 20.10
C LEU A 136 6.46 -0.40 20.77
N ARG A 137 6.06 0.60 19.98
CA ARG A 137 5.43 1.82 20.51
C ARG A 137 4.12 1.50 21.24
N TYR A 138 3.28 0.66 20.66
CA TYR A 138 2.03 0.23 21.29
C TYR A 138 2.30 -0.54 22.61
N ALA A 139 3.20 -1.51 22.57
CA ALA A 139 3.60 -2.28 23.74
C ALA A 139 4.08 -1.37 24.89
N GLN A 140 4.91 -0.36 24.55
CA GLN A 140 5.39 0.63 25.53
C GLN A 140 4.23 1.39 26.19
N THR A 141 3.20 1.83 25.42
CA THR A 141 2.03 2.51 25.99
C THR A 141 1.22 1.62 26.94
N ARG A 142 1.30 0.30 26.76
CA ARG A 142 0.61 -0.70 27.56
C ARG A 142 1.49 -1.31 28.67
N LYS A 143 2.75 -0.88 28.77
CA LYS A 143 3.75 -1.44 29.70
C LYS A 143 3.96 -2.96 29.49
N ILE A 144 3.83 -3.41 28.25
CA ILE A 144 4.12 -4.78 27.82
C ILE A 144 5.59 -4.86 27.46
N THR A 145 6.32 -5.83 28.02
CA THR A 145 7.72 -6.06 27.67
C THR A 145 7.82 -6.84 26.35
N PRO A 146 8.90 -6.68 25.55
CA PRO A 146 9.08 -7.44 24.32
C PRO A 146 8.96 -8.96 24.52
N SER A 147 9.45 -9.51 25.62
CA SER A 147 9.35 -10.94 25.96
C SER A 147 7.92 -11.46 26.17
N GLN A 148 6.94 -10.56 26.32
CA GLN A 148 5.51 -10.90 26.46
C GLN A 148 4.76 -10.82 25.12
N ILE A 149 5.46 -10.60 24.01
CA ILE A 149 4.85 -10.41 22.69
C ILE A 149 5.03 -11.68 21.85
N LEU A 150 3.94 -12.14 21.27
CA LEU A 150 3.93 -13.09 20.16
C LEU A 150 3.66 -12.33 18.86
N ALA A 151 4.57 -12.42 17.87
CA ALA A 151 4.39 -11.87 16.55
C ALA A 151 4.33 -12.98 15.50
N VAL A 152 3.35 -12.89 14.62
CA VAL A 152 3.14 -13.82 13.50
C VAL A 152 3.01 -13.01 12.21
N GLY A 153 3.66 -13.47 11.13
CA GLY A 153 3.61 -12.82 9.82
C GLY A 153 4.06 -13.76 8.72
N ASP A 154 3.69 -13.46 7.49
CA ASP A 154 3.91 -14.32 6.31
C ASP A 154 4.47 -13.56 5.09
N SER A 155 4.74 -12.27 5.21
CA SER A 155 5.15 -11.45 4.06
C SER A 155 6.23 -10.43 4.38
N GLY A 156 6.81 -9.82 3.33
CA GLY A 156 7.93 -8.88 3.45
C GLY A 156 7.65 -7.67 4.34
N ASN A 157 6.40 -7.23 4.44
CA ASN A 157 6.02 -6.12 5.31
C ASN A 157 5.97 -6.50 6.81
N ASP A 158 6.07 -7.80 7.15
CA ASP A 158 6.13 -8.30 8.51
C ASP A 158 7.56 -8.43 9.03
N LEU A 159 8.57 -8.43 8.16
CA LEU A 159 9.98 -8.63 8.52
C LEU A 159 10.43 -7.70 9.66
N SER A 160 10.02 -6.44 9.62
CA SER A 160 10.38 -5.48 10.68
C SER A 160 9.86 -5.86 12.06
N MET A 161 8.78 -6.64 12.12
CA MET A 161 8.18 -7.15 13.34
C MET A 161 8.80 -8.49 13.75
N LEU A 162 9.01 -9.39 12.77
CA LEU A 162 9.57 -10.73 13.02
C LEU A 162 11.06 -10.69 13.37
N SER A 163 11.79 -9.62 12.98
CA SER A 163 13.20 -9.41 13.30
C SER A 163 13.46 -8.80 14.68
N LEU A 164 12.41 -8.52 15.44
CA LEU A 164 12.55 -7.99 16.81
C LEU A 164 12.89 -9.12 17.79
N ASP A 165 13.62 -8.76 18.85
CA ASP A 165 13.84 -9.65 20.00
C ASP A 165 12.57 -9.69 20.87
N LEU A 166 11.64 -10.54 20.47
CA LEU A 166 10.33 -10.74 21.10
C LEU A 166 10.30 -12.05 21.87
N GLY A 167 9.21 -12.27 22.61
CA GLY A 167 8.97 -13.54 23.29
C GLY A 167 8.87 -14.72 22.32
N VAL A 168 8.11 -14.56 21.23
CA VAL A 168 7.98 -15.54 20.13
C VAL A 168 7.76 -14.82 18.81
N THR A 169 8.40 -15.30 17.75
CA THR A 169 8.12 -14.93 16.37
C THR A 169 7.86 -16.18 15.54
N ALA A 170 6.92 -16.11 14.61
CA ALA A 170 6.60 -17.16 13.67
C ALA A 170 6.34 -16.59 12.26
N ALA A 171 6.85 -17.27 11.23
CA ALA A 171 6.72 -16.90 9.83
C ALA A 171 6.19 -18.08 9.00
#